data_aefedbe079485b57285febf60877052b
#
_entry.id   aefedbe079485b57285febf60877052b
#
_cell.length_a   1.000
_cell.length_b   1.000
_cell.length_c   1.000
_cell.angle_alpha   90.00
_cell.angle_beta   90.00
_cell.angle_gamma   90.00
#
_symmetry.space_group_name_H-M   'P 1'
#
loop_
_entity.id
_entity.type
_entity.pdbx_description
1 polymer ?
#
loop_
_entity_poly.entity_id
_entity_poly.type
_entity_poly.pdbx_seq_one_letter_code
_entity_poly.pdbx_strand_id
1 'polypeptide(L)'
;MFDDALHFVANLLEAPDWERLGVHLPYEWIEQAVTYTGAASIRHRRLPAEQVVWLVVALALYRHKSISEVLDDLELALPDADVRYVSKSAAAQARQRLGAEPVRWLFEKSARAWCEQDRQAYLFKGLQLFAMDGTTLRTHDTPGNREHFGAQNYVGDTVASYPQVRGVTLTMLPTHLVRDAVFGPYGTSEMLYAKELVPNIPDDSLTVFDRGFLSAEILCSLAAGGSNRHFLIMAKSNTKWELTEGSEQDGIVRMRVSPQARKKCPELPEFWEARAVEMVDQANRKRTLLTSLRDRRKFRSADIASLYSQRWSIETSYRELKQTMMGMALTLRSKTVEGVYQEIWGTLTAYNLVRLEIAKAALDAKCKPTDVSFIRAFHIIQFELHWAAVTRSYGKLPSSMKHLRERLVSLLNEQRPGRSCDRAVKARPLRYAVRKVKKLP
;
A
#
# COMPACT_ATOMS: atom_id res chain seq x y z
N MET A 1 -40.03 13.04 -30.93
CA MET A 1 -39.32 11.74 -31.07
C MET A 1 -37.80 11.88 -31.24
N PHE A 2 -37.28 12.74 -32.12
CA PHE A 2 -35.83 12.97 -32.21
C PHE A 2 -35.32 13.88 -31.06
N ASP A 3 -36.08 14.90 -30.69
CA ASP A 3 -35.78 15.79 -29.55
C ASP A 3 -35.87 15.06 -28.21
N ASP A 4 -36.81 14.15 -28.02
CA ASP A 4 -36.94 13.36 -26.79
C ASP A 4 -35.79 12.38 -26.66
N ALA A 5 -35.31 11.81 -27.79
CA ALA A 5 -34.12 10.98 -27.79
C ALA A 5 -32.82 11.76 -27.52
N LEU A 6 -32.72 12.99 -28.00
CA LEU A 6 -31.62 13.92 -27.70
C LEU A 6 -31.65 14.40 -26.26
N HIS A 7 -32.80 14.73 -25.69
CA HIS A 7 -32.97 15.06 -24.27
C HIS A 7 -32.73 13.86 -23.37
N PHE A 8 -33.15 12.64 -23.77
CA PHE A 8 -32.83 11.41 -23.05
C PHE A 8 -31.33 11.11 -23.09
N VAL A 9 -30.68 11.33 -24.23
CA VAL A 9 -29.21 11.18 -24.37
C VAL A 9 -28.48 12.28 -23.63
N ALA A 10 -28.97 13.53 -23.59
CA ALA A 10 -28.38 14.63 -22.83
C ALA A 10 -28.46 14.39 -21.31
N ASN A 11 -29.61 13.92 -20.81
CA ASN A 11 -29.75 13.54 -19.40
C ASN A 11 -28.98 12.30 -19.02
N LEU A 12 -28.57 11.44 -19.97
CA LEU A 12 -27.63 10.33 -19.80
C LEU A 12 -26.18 10.79 -19.80
N LEU A 13 -25.88 12.01 -20.23
CA LEU A 13 -24.53 12.60 -20.32
C LEU A 13 -24.11 13.35 -19.05
N GLU A 14 -25.00 13.51 -18.05
CA GLU A 14 -24.71 14.33 -16.87
C GLU A 14 -23.88 13.66 -15.76
N ALA A 15 -23.60 12.35 -15.85
CA ALA A 15 -22.76 11.69 -14.88
C ALA A 15 -21.42 11.23 -15.52
N PRO A 16 -20.28 11.81 -15.11
CA PRO A 16 -18.99 11.41 -15.65
C PRO A 16 -18.68 9.93 -15.38
N ASP A 17 -17.99 9.27 -16.33
CA ASP A 17 -17.66 7.82 -16.29
C ASP A 17 -16.92 7.34 -15.04
N TRP A 18 -16.35 8.23 -14.27
CA TRP A 18 -15.65 7.93 -13.03
C TRP A 18 -16.57 7.67 -11.81
N GLU A 19 -17.88 7.92 -11.89
CA GLU A 19 -18.86 7.41 -10.92
C GLU A 19 -18.87 5.88 -10.82
N ARG A 20 -18.27 5.21 -11.77
CA ARG A 20 -18.15 3.73 -11.80
C ARG A 20 -17.11 3.20 -10.82
N LEU A 21 -16.01 3.93 -10.61
CA LEU A 21 -15.13 3.74 -9.47
C LEU A 21 -15.78 4.25 -8.17
N GLY A 22 -16.78 5.12 -8.29
CA GLY A 22 -17.59 5.69 -7.22
C GLY A 22 -18.37 4.66 -6.38
N VAL A 23 -18.58 3.43 -6.88
CA VAL A 23 -19.08 2.34 -6.03
C VAL A 23 -18.13 2.08 -4.86
N HIS A 24 -16.82 2.31 -5.04
CA HIS A 24 -15.79 2.08 -4.02
C HIS A 24 -15.19 3.37 -3.47
N LEU A 25 -15.21 4.44 -4.27
CA LEU A 25 -14.81 5.80 -3.89
C LEU A 25 -16.00 6.72 -4.03
N PRO A 26 -16.91 6.78 -3.05
CA PRO A 26 -18.05 7.68 -3.08
C PRO A 26 -17.60 9.12 -3.34
N TYR A 27 -18.38 9.85 -4.16
CA TYR A 27 -18.08 11.24 -4.49
C TYR A 27 -17.93 12.11 -3.24
N GLU A 28 -18.70 11.81 -2.21
CA GLU A 28 -18.67 12.49 -0.92
C GLU A 28 -17.29 12.39 -0.25
N TRP A 29 -16.55 11.29 -0.44
CA TRP A 29 -15.20 11.17 0.11
C TRP A 29 -14.21 12.07 -0.63
N ILE A 30 -14.40 12.25 -1.92
CA ILE A 30 -13.55 13.13 -2.73
C ILE A 30 -13.85 14.60 -2.39
N GLU A 31 -15.12 14.95 -2.28
CA GLU A 31 -15.56 16.28 -1.84
C GLU A 31 -15.02 16.60 -0.44
N GLN A 32 -15.13 15.66 0.50
CA GLN A 32 -14.55 15.80 1.83
C GLN A 32 -13.04 15.97 1.77
N ALA A 33 -12.31 15.16 0.98
CA ALA A 33 -10.88 15.26 0.82
C ALA A 33 -10.46 16.67 0.36
N VAL A 34 -11.14 17.20 -0.64
CA VAL A 34 -10.86 18.54 -1.19
C VAL A 34 -11.22 19.64 -0.20
N THR A 35 -12.34 19.50 0.50
CA THR A 35 -12.85 20.51 1.45
C THR A 35 -11.98 20.56 2.71
N TYR A 36 -11.72 19.44 3.37
CA TYR A 36 -10.95 19.38 4.63
C TYR A 36 -9.50 19.80 4.45
N THR A 37 -8.93 19.62 3.28
CA THR A 37 -7.55 20.02 3.00
C THR A 37 -7.41 21.43 2.46
N GLY A 38 -8.55 22.16 2.28
CA GLY A 38 -8.56 23.52 1.75
C GLY A 38 -8.24 23.63 0.27
N ALA A 39 -8.26 22.52 -0.47
CA ALA A 39 -7.99 22.50 -1.90
C ALA A 39 -9.23 22.80 -2.76
N ALA A 40 -10.39 23.00 -2.13
CA ALA A 40 -11.63 23.34 -2.81
C ALA A 40 -11.48 24.65 -3.61
N SER A 41 -11.97 24.65 -4.86
CA SER A 41 -11.87 25.81 -5.74
C SER A 41 -13.20 26.57 -5.78
N ILE A 42 -13.19 27.82 -5.29
CA ILE A 42 -14.33 28.73 -5.37
C ILE A 42 -14.59 29.18 -6.83
N ARG A 43 -13.59 29.10 -7.71
CA ARG A 43 -13.72 29.53 -9.12
C ARG A 43 -14.05 28.33 -10.01
N HIS A 44 -15.07 28.48 -10.86
CA HIS A 44 -15.30 27.51 -11.95
C HIS A 44 -14.07 27.43 -12.85
N ARG A 45 -13.41 26.30 -12.83
CA ARG A 45 -12.21 26.01 -13.63
C ARG A 45 -12.53 24.87 -14.58
N ARG A 46 -11.78 24.79 -15.69
CA ARG A 46 -11.92 23.71 -16.68
C ARG A 46 -11.66 22.31 -16.11
N LEU A 47 -10.90 22.21 -15.01
CA LEU A 47 -10.64 20.97 -14.29
C LEU A 47 -10.76 21.23 -12.77
N PRO A 48 -11.93 20.94 -12.17
CA PRO A 48 -12.18 21.06 -10.74
C PRO A 48 -11.25 20.13 -9.93
N ALA A 49 -11.09 20.43 -8.64
CA ALA A 49 -10.21 19.67 -7.75
C ALA A 49 -10.60 18.19 -7.63
N GLU A 50 -11.90 17.92 -7.60
CA GLU A 50 -12.47 16.58 -7.53
C GLU A 50 -12.09 15.73 -8.75
N GLN A 51 -12.14 16.29 -9.94
CA GLN A 51 -11.71 15.63 -11.17
C GLN A 51 -10.19 15.42 -11.20
N VAL A 52 -9.41 16.33 -10.59
CA VAL A 52 -7.96 16.18 -10.47
C VAL A 52 -7.60 15.02 -9.54
N VAL A 53 -8.36 14.79 -8.47
CA VAL A 53 -8.18 13.60 -7.60
C VAL A 53 -8.36 12.32 -8.43
N TRP A 54 -9.42 12.24 -9.22
CA TRP A 54 -9.65 11.11 -10.13
C TRP A 54 -8.53 10.96 -11.17
N LEU A 55 -8.10 12.05 -11.77
CA LEU A 55 -6.96 12.02 -12.69
C LEU A 55 -5.72 11.43 -12.05
N VAL A 56 -5.43 11.76 -10.78
CA VAL A 56 -4.25 11.21 -10.08
C VAL A 56 -4.36 9.71 -9.90
N VAL A 57 -5.53 9.20 -9.52
CA VAL A 57 -5.79 7.75 -9.37
C VAL A 57 -5.71 7.04 -10.74
N ALA A 58 -6.32 7.64 -11.77
CA ALA A 58 -6.30 7.10 -13.12
C ALA A 58 -4.88 7.06 -13.73
N LEU A 59 -4.06 8.08 -13.48
CA LEU A 59 -2.65 8.09 -13.89
C LEU A 59 -1.83 6.96 -13.28
N ALA A 60 -2.23 6.45 -12.12
CA ALA A 60 -1.62 5.27 -11.53
C ALA A 60 -2.09 3.97 -12.20
N LEU A 61 -3.36 3.87 -12.54
CA LEU A 61 -3.93 2.73 -13.27
C LEU A 61 -3.39 2.66 -14.70
N TYR A 62 -3.32 3.79 -15.40
CA TYR A 62 -2.87 3.88 -16.81
C TYR A 62 -1.46 4.45 -16.93
N ARG A 63 -0.53 3.92 -16.14
CA ARG A 63 0.83 4.46 -16.07
C ARG A 63 1.59 4.45 -17.40
N HIS A 64 1.25 3.58 -18.35
CA HIS A 64 1.83 3.52 -19.68
C HIS A 64 1.35 4.64 -20.60
N LYS A 65 0.23 5.31 -20.27
CA LYS A 65 -0.34 6.42 -21.05
C LYS A 65 0.22 7.78 -20.61
N SER A 66 0.20 8.74 -21.51
CA SER A 66 0.48 10.14 -21.19
C SER A 66 -0.68 10.78 -20.43
N ILE A 67 -0.43 11.93 -19.81
CA ILE A 67 -1.50 12.68 -19.10
C ILE A 67 -2.63 13.07 -20.07
N SER A 68 -2.30 13.45 -21.31
CA SER A 68 -3.29 13.82 -22.32
C SER A 68 -4.18 12.63 -22.69
N GLU A 69 -3.57 11.46 -22.97
CA GLU A 69 -4.34 10.25 -23.30
C GLU A 69 -5.29 9.84 -22.15
N VAL A 70 -4.85 9.96 -20.89
CA VAL A 70 -5.72 9.64 -19.75
C VAL A 70 -6.85 10.66 -19.60
N LEU A 71 -6.59 11.95 -19.87
CA LEU A 71 -7.64 12.97 -19.86
C LEU A 71 -8.67 12.75 -20.96
N ASP A 72 -8.19 12.39 -22.15
CA ASP A 72 -9.05 12.13 -23.31
C ASP A 72 -9.90 10.86 -23.09
N ASP A 73 -9.28 9.78 -22.57
CA ASP A 73 -9.97 8.53 -22.28
C ASP A 73 -11.06 8.66 -21.20
N LEU A 74 -10.85 9.53 -20.21
CA LEU A 74 -11.76 9.69 -19.08
C LEU A 74 -12.74 10.85 -19.26
N GLU A 75 -12.66 11.58 -20.39
CA GLU A 75 -13.49 12.76 -20.67
C GLU A 75 -13.56 13.72 -19.45
N LEU A 76 -12.44 13.89 -18.72
CA LEU A 76 -12.36 14.73 -17.52
C LEU A 76 -12.46 16.23 -17.86
N ALA A 77 -13.47 16.62 -18.62
CA ALA A 77 -13.79 18.00 -18.93
C ALA A 77 -15.14 18.36 -18.32
N LEU A 78 -15.36 19.65 -18.02
CA LEU A 78 -16.67 20.13 -17.55
C LEU A 78 -17.72 19.85 -18.62
N PRO A 79 -18.92 19.34 -18.24
CA PRO A 79 -19.99 19.03 -19.18
C PRO A 79 -20.44 20.22 -20.04
N ASP A 80 -20.36 21.45 -19.51
CA ASP A 80 -20.85 22.68 -20.10
C ASP A 80 -19.79 23.49 -20.88
N ALA A 81 -18.58 22.96 -21.08
CA ALA A 81 -17.56 23.69 -21.81
C ALA A 81 -17.65 23.39 -23.31
N ASP A 82 -17.84 24.45 -24.13
CA ASP A 82 -17.74 24.39 -25.60
C ASP A 82 -16.42 23.80 -26.10
N VAL A 83 -15.42 23.69 -25.22
CA VAL A 83 -14.09 23.13 -25.51
C VAL A 83 -13.84 21.93 -24.60
N ARG A 84 -14.03 20.73 -25.13
CA ARG A 84 -13.81 19.43 -24.44
C ARG A 84 -12.34 19.07 -24.22
N TYR A 85 -11.40 19.96 -24.54
CA TYR A 85 -9.97 19.66 -24.48
C TYR A 85 -9.29 20.34 -23.29
N VAL A 86 -8.66 19.53 -22.41
CA VAL A 86 -7.79 20.02 -21.34
C VAL A 86 -6.34 19.80 -21.73
N SER A 87 -5.59 20.90 -21.89
CA SER A 87 -4.18 20.79 -22.26
C SER A 87 -3.33 20.13 -21.14
N LYS A 88 -2.27 19.45 -21.55
CA LYS A 88 -1.28 18.86 -20.62
C LYS A 88 -0.78 19.87 -19.57
N SER A 89 -0.56 21.12 -19.99
CA SER A 89 -0.12 22.20 -19.11
C SER A 89 -1.21 22.55 -18.06
N ALA A 90 -2.47 22.64 -18.48
CA ALA A 90 -3.59 22.93 -17.58
C ALA A 90 -3.76 21.80 -16.53
N ALA A 91 -3.65 20.54 -16.96
CA ALA A 91 -3.68 19.38 -16.07
C ALA A 91 -2.52 19.37 -15.08
N ALA A 92 -1.30 19.67 -15.53
CA ALA A 92 -0.13 19.78 -14.67
C ALA A 92 -0.30 20.88 -13.61
N GLN A 93 -0.78 22.07 -14.00
CA GLN A 93 -1.09 23.16 -13.08
C GLN A 93 -2.23 22.82 -12.12
N ALA A 94 -3.26 22.11 -12.59
CA ALA A 94 -4.36 21.67 -11.74
C ALA A 94 -3.85 20.67 -10.66
N ARG A 95 -3.00 19.72 -11.02
CA ARG A 95 -2.36 18.81 -10.07
C ARG A 95 -1.47 19.53 -9.06
N GLN A 96 -0.71 20.55 -9.49
CA GLN A 96 0.10 21.36 -8.57
C GLN A 96 -0.77 22.13 -7.55
N ARG A 97 -1.92 22.68 -8.00
CA ARG A 97 -2.85 23.37 -7.09
C ARG A 97 -3.53 22.42 -6.11
N LEU A 98 -3.86 21.20 -6.55
CA LEU A 98 -4.48 20.20 -5.68
C LEU A 98 -3.53 19.82 -4.52
N GLY A 99 -2.24 19.70 -4.80
CA GLY A 99 -1.29 19.20 -3.81
C GLY A 99 -1.40 17.69 -3.56
N ALA A 100 -0.70 17.20 -2.54
CA ALA A 100 -0.70 15.78 -2.17
C ALA A 100 -1.75 15.45 -1.09
N GLU A 101 -2.06 16.39 -0.20
CA GLU A 101 -2.90 16.15 0.99
C GLU A 101 -4.31 15.65 0.68
N PRO A 102 -5.07 16.16 -0.32
CA PRO A 102 -6.37 15.58 -0.66
C PRO A 102 -6.30 14.11 -1.07
N VAL A 103 -5.26 13.75 -1.83
CA VAL A 103 -5.07 12.36 -2.29
C VAL A 103 -4.64 11.46 -1.12
N ARG A 104 -3.81 11.97 -0.22
CA ARG A 104 -3.43 11.29 1.03
C ARG A 104 -4.65 11.05 1.90
N TRP A 105 -5.44 12.08 2.17
CA TRP A 105 -6.65 11.97 2.98
C TRP A 105 -7.62 10.93 2.40
N LEU A 106 -7.83 10.95 1.08
CA LEU A 106 -8.68 9.98 0.39
C LEU A 106 -8.15 8.56 0.55
N PHE A 107 -6.83 8.36 0.39
CA PHE A 107 -6.19 7.07 0.63
C PHE A 107 -6.45 6.59 2.05
N GLU A 108 -6.15 7.39 3.06
CA GLU A 108 -6.31 7.00 4.47
C GLU A 108 -7.76 6.66 4.80
N LYS A 109 -8.72 7.45 4.30
CA LYS A 109 -10.16 7.23 4.50
C LYS A 109 -10.62 5.94 3.85
N SER A 110 -10.33 5.77 2.57
CA SER A 110 -10.76 4.61 1.79
C SER A 110 -10.07 3.32 2.24
N ALA A 111 -8.77 3.35 2.50
CA ALA A 111 -8.00 2.19 2.94
C ALA A 111 -8.53 1.62 4.27
N ARG A 112 -8.84 2.50 5.23
CA ARG A 112 -9.43 2.08 6.51
C ARG A 112 -10.82 1.48 6.31
N ALA A 113 -11.69 2.11 5.54
CA ALA A 113 -13.02 1.61 5.24
C ALA A 113 -12.99 0.24 4.54
N TRP A 114 -12.12 0.08 3.55
CA TRP A 114 -12.00 -1.17 2.79
C TRP A 114 -11.40 -2.32 3.60
N CYS A 115 -10.49 -2.04 4.53
CA CYS A 115 -9.97 -3.06 5.44
C CYS A 115 -11.00 -3.54 6.48
N GLU A 116 -11.97 -2.69 6.83
CA GLU A 116 -13.08 -3.07 7.71
C GLU A 116 -14.22 -3.78 6.95
N GLN A 117 -14.31 -3.55 5.64
CA GLN A 117 -15.30 -4.24 4.80
C GLN A 117 -14.99 -5.74 4.77
N ASP A 118 -15.99 -6.58 5.01
CA ASP A 118 -15.89 -8.04 5.00
C ASP A 118 -14.80 -8.62 5.93
N ARG A 119 -14.33 -7.85 6.93
CA ARG A 119 -13.24 -8.23 7.84
C ARG A 119 -13.45 -9.60 8.48
N GLN A 120 -14.71 -9.95 8.81
CA GLN A 120 -15.07 -11.21 9.47
C GLN A 120 -14.66 -12.44 8.65
N ALA A 121 -14.65 -12.33 7.32
CA ALA A 121 -14.23 -13.42 6.44
C ALA A 121 -12.72 -13.73 6.51
N TYR A 122 -11.93 -12.80 7.06
CA TYR A 122 -10.47 -12.87 7.05
C TYR A 122 -9.83 -12.92 8.43
N LEU A 123 -10.62 -13.13 9.50
CA LEU A 123 -10.09 -13.20 10.86
C LEU A 123 -9.33 -14.49 11.12
N PHE A 124 -8.20 -14.36 11.77
CA PHE A 124 -7.47 -15.47 12.37
C PHE A 124 -7.81 -15.56 13.87
N LYS A 125 -8.65 -16.53 14.26
CA LYS A 125 -9.04 -16.73 15.68
C LYS A 125 -9.53 -15.44 16.36
N GLY A 126 -10.27 -14.62 15.63
CA GLY A 126 -10.82 -13.36 16.10
C GLY A 126 -9.91 -12.14 15.93
N LEU A 127 -8.74 -12.29 15.33
CA LEU A 127 -7.79 -11.20 15.10
C LEU A 127 -7.67 -10.85 13.61
N GLN A 128 -7.64 -9.57 13.26
CA GLN A 128 -7.23 -9.10 11.93
C GLN A 128 -5.72 -9.31 11.76
N LEU A 129 -5.30 -9.78 10.59
CA LEU A 129 -3.88 -10.03 10.30
C LEU A 129 -3.29 -8.91 9.46
N PHE A 130 -2.24 -8.29 9.98
CA PHE A 130 -1.45 -7.28 9.28
C PHE A 130 0.02 -7.68 9.19
N ALA A 131 0.72 -7.11 8.23
CA ALA A 131 2.17 -7.10 8.22
C ALA A 131 2.69 -5.67 8.06
N MET A 132 3.80 -5.37 8.72
CA MET A 132 4.50 -4.10 8.60
C MET A 132 5.87 -4.33 7.98
N ASP A 133 6.15 -3.62 6.89
CA ASP A 133 7.42 -3.73 6.19
C ASP A 133 7.82 -2.42 5.50
N GLY A 134 9.11 -2.27 5.23
CA GLY A 134 9.71 -1.12 4.59
C GLY A 134 9.75 -1.22 3.07
N THR A 135 9.67 -0.08 2.40
CA THR A 135 9.79 0.01 0.96
C THR A 135 10.58 1.24 0.53
N THR A 136 11.16 1.20 -0.68
CA THR A 136 11.89 2.33 -1.27
C THR A 136 11.46 2.52 -2.70
N LEU A 137 11.18 3.76 -3.09
CA LEU A 137 10.81 4.17 -4.44
C LEU A 137 11.84 5.17 -4.98
N ARG A 138 12.11 5.14 -6.28
CA ARG A 138 12.99 6.12 -6.93
C ARG A 138 12.18 7.33 -7.40
N THR A 139 12.80 8.51 -7.37
CA THR A 139 12.26 9.72 -7.97
C THR A 139 13.18 10.25 -9.08
N HIS A 140 12.68 11.19 -9.87
CA HIS A 140 13.53 11.92 -10.81
C HIS A 140 14.64 12.69 -10.06
N ASP A 141 15.84 12.71 -10.67
CA ASP A 141 16.98 13.47 -10.15
C ASP A 141 16.84 14.96 -10.49
N THR A 142 15.96 15.63 -9.73
CA THR A 142 15.83 17.09 -9.75
C THR A 142 16.46 17.68 -8.48
N PRO A 143 16.90 18.95 -8.48
CA PRO A 143 17.47 19.59 -7.30
C PRO A 143 16.55 19.47 -6.08
N GLY A 144 15.25 19.82 -6.21
CA GLY A 144 14.29 19.74 -5.11
C GLY A 144 14.06 18.32 -4.59
N ASN A 145 13.91 17.32 -5.48
CA ASN A 145 13.77 15.92 -5.05
C ASN A 145 15.05 15.42 -4.36
N ARG A 146 16.22 15.84 -4.82
CA ARG A 146 17.49 15.42 -4.23
C ARG A 146 17.71 16.04 -2.85
N GLU A 147 17.41 17.30 -2.71
CA GLU A 147 17.49 18.02 -1.43
C GLU A 147 16.52 17.42 -0.40
N HIS A 148 15.27 17.19 -0.79
CA HIS A 148 14.23 16.74 0.14
C HIS A 148 14.36 15.25 0.47
N PHE A 149 14.48 14.37 -0.53
CA PHE A 149 14.44 12.91 -0.31
C PHE A 149 15.82 12.32 -0.02
N GLY A 150 16.87 12.93 -0.52
CA GLY A 150 18.21 12.36 -0.43
C GLY A 150 18.37 11.11 -1.28
N ALA A 151 19.50 10.44 -1.15
CA ALA A 151 19.83 9.22 -1.88
C ALA A 151 20.71 8.30 -1.04
N GLN A 152 20.73 7.02 -1.38
CA GLN A 152 21.61 6.04 -0.72
C GLN A 152 23.08 6.41 -0.95
N ASN A 153 23.83 6.50 0.13
CA ASN A 153 25.28 6.63 0.09
C ASN A 153 25.94 5.25 -0.02
N TYR A 154 26.98 5.16 -0.81
CA TYR A 154 27.81 3.98 -0.96
C TYR A 154 29.24 4.27 -0.47
N VAL A 155 30.06 3.26 -0.38
CA VAL A 155 31.46 3.42 0.03
C VAL A 155 32.22 4.25 -1.01
N GLY A 156 33.09 5.17 -0.57
CA GLY A 156 34.00 5.92 -1.42
C GLY A 156 33.36 7.09 -2.16
N ASP A 157 32.73 8.02 -1.48
CA ASP A 157 32.15 9.26 -2.03
C ASP A 157 31.17 9.03 -3.22
N THR A 158 30.49 7.89 -3.24
CA THR A 158 29.52 7.58 -4.26
C THR A 158 28.11 7.59 -3.69
N VAL A 159 27.15 8.09 -4.47
CA VAL A 159 25.73 8.12 -4.12
C VAL A 159 24.90 7.51 -5.23
N ALA A 160 23.71 7.03 -4.90
CA ALA A 160 22.75 6.59 -5.90
C ALA A 160 22.44 7.72 -6.89
N SER A 161 22.34 7.39 -8.18
CA SER A 161 22.07 8.37 -9.25
C SER A 161 20.71 9.03 -9.12
N TYR A 162 19.77 8.38 -8.42
CA TYR A 162 18.41 8.86 -8.22
C TYR A 162 18.12 9.09 -6.75
N PRO A 163 17.41 10.18 -6.39
CA PRO A 163 16.85 10.34 -5.07
C PRO A 163 15.83 9.24 -4.76
N GLN A 164 15.63 8.95 -3.49
CA GLN A 164 14.81 7.83 -3.05
C GLN A 164 13.85 8.26 -1.95
N VAL A 165 12.59 7.89 -2.12
CA VAL A 165 11.60 7.95 -1.04
C VAL A 165 11.66 6.64 -0.28
N ARG A 166 11.74 6.69 1.03
CA ARG A 166 11.58 5.54 1.91
C ARG A 166 10.21 5.59 2.54
N GLY A 167 9.58 4.44 2.72
CA GLY A 167 8.31 4.34 3.42
C GLY A 167 8.16 3.03 4.15
N VAL A 168 7.16 2.99 5.02
CA VAL A 168 6.69 1.79 5.71
C VAL A 168 5.18 1.69 5.48
N THR A 169 4.68 0.49 5.25
CA THR A 169 3.25 0.22 5.09
C THR A 169 2.75 -0.76 6.12
N LEU A 170 1.49 -0.60 6.51
CA LEU A 170 0.69 -1.56 7.25
C LEU A 170 -0.28 -2.22 6.27
N THR A 171 -0.03 -3.48 5.93
CA THR A 171 -0.76 -4.22 4.90
C THR A 171 -1.54 -5.38 5.50
N MET A 172 -2.80 -5.52 5.15
CA MET A 172 -3.65 -6.64 5.55
C MET A 172 -3.21 -7.91 4.82
N LEU A 173 -2.76 -8.94 5.55
CA LEU A 173 -2.14 -10.14 4.97
C LEU A 173 -3.07 -10.93 4.04
N PRO A 174 -4.36 -11.19 4.38
CA PRO A 174 -5.21 -12.02 3.54
C PRO A 174 -5.62 -11.39 2.21
N THR A 175 -5.72 -10.06 2.15
CA THR A 175 -6.23 -9.32 0.98
C THR A 175 -5.16 -8.54 0.25
N HIS A 176 -4.02 -8.28 0.88
CA HIS A 176 -2.97 -7.36 0.47
C HIS A 176 -3.42 -5.88 0.40
N LEU A 177 -4.54 -5.52 0.98
CA LEU A 177 -4.93 -4.10 1.10
C LEU A 177 -3.93 -3.37 1.99
N VAL A 178 -3.40 -2.27 1.50
CA VAL A 178 -2.55 -1.36 2.28
C VAL A 178 -3.46 -0.48 3.12
N ARG A 179 -3.51 -0.74 4.44
CA ARG A 179 -4.38 -0.03 5.36
C ARG A 179 -3.87 1.36 5.72
N ASP A 180 -2.55 1.46 5.88
CA ASP A 180 -1.90 2.71 6.25
C ASP A 180 -0.45 2.73 5.75
N ALA A 181 0.12 3.91 5.58
CA ALA A 181 1.47 4.06 5.08
C ALA A 181 2.08 5.41 5.51
N VAL A 182 3.40 5.43 5.66
CA VAL A 182 4.19 6.65 5.87
C VAL A 182 5.33 6.67 4.87
N PHE A 183 5.54 7.81 4.23
CA PHE A 183 6.62 8.01 3.27
C PHE A 183 7.37 9.31 3.54
N GLY A 184 8.67 9.32 3.28
CA GLY A 184 9.50 10.51 3.45
C GLY A 184 10.94 10.31 2.98
N PRO A 185 11.87 11.17 3.44
CA PRO A 185 13.27 11.14 3.05
C PRO A 185 13.94 9.79 3.30
N TYR A 186 14.82 9.39 2.38
CA TYR A 186 15.58 8.15 2.48
C TYR A 186 16.47 8.07 3.74
N GLY A 187 16.98 9.23 4.20
CA GLY A 187 17.81 9.33 5.39
C GLY A 187 17.09 8.98 6.70
N THR A 188 15.77 9.11 6.74
CA THR A 188 14.97 8.71 7.89
C THR A 188 14.87 7.17 7.94
N SER A 189 15.05 6.60 9.13
CA SER A 189 15.04 5.14 9.29
C SER A 189 13.63 4.56 9.20
N GLU A 190 13.50 3.33 8.71
CA GLU A 190 12.23 2.58 8.70
C GLU A 190 11.63 2.43 10.10
N MET A 191 12.48 2.36 11.12
CA MET A 191 12.04 2.33 12.53
C MET A 191 11.28 3.58 12.95
N LEU A 192 11.68 4.77 12.48
CA LEU A 192 10.96 6.01 12.78
C LEU A 192 9.60 6.03 12.07
N TYR A 193 9.55 5.67 10.80
CA TYR A 193 8.28 5.56 10.06
C TYR A 193 7.34 4.49 10.67
N ALA A 194 7.89 3.36 11.12
CA ALA A 194 7.10 2.34 11.81
C ALA A 194 6.46 2.88 13.10
N LYS A 195 7.17 3.68 13.88
CA LYS A 195 6.63 4.31 15.09
C LYS A 195 5.45 5.24 14.80
N GLU A 196 5.48 5.95 13.67
CA GLU A 196 4.36 6.79 13.23
C GLU A 196 3.11 5.95 12.88
N LEU A 197 3.29 4.70 12.42
CA LEU A 197 2.18 3.80 12.07
C LEU A 197 1.61 3.01 13.25
N VAL A 198 2.41 2.76 14.29
CA VAL A 198 1.98 1.95 15.45
C VAL A 198 0.67 2.44 16.08
N PRO A 199 0.42 3.74 16.29
CA PRO A 199 -0.84 4.24 16.84
C PRO A 199 -2.07 3.88 15.98
N ASN A 200 -1.89 3.76 14.66
CA ASN A 200 -2.94 3.49 13.69
C ASN A 200 -3.28 2.00 13.53
N ILE A 201 -2.53 1.10 14.17
CA ILE A 201 -2.83 -0.34 14.15
C ILE A 201 -4.16 -0.56 14.87
N PRO A 202 -5.13 -1.27 14.26
CA PRO A 202 -6.45 -1.44 14.87
C PRO A 202 -6.40 -2.39 16.06
N ASP A 203 -7.39 -2.27 16.93
CA ASP A 203 -7.63 -3.22 17.99
C ASP A 203 -8.03 -4.61 17.44
N ASP A 204 -8.01 -5.64 18.24
CA ASP A 204 -8.27 -7.02 17.83
C ASP A 204 -7.43 -7.44 16.62
N SER A 205 -6.13 -7.18 16.66
CA SER A 205 -5.23 -7.43 15.54
C SER A 205 -3.92 -8.12 15.94
N LEU A 206 -3.34 -8.81 14.97
CA LEU A 206 -1.98 -9.35 15.03
C LEU A 206 -1.15 -8.76 13.88
N THR A 207 -0.10 -8.04 14.21
CA THR A 207 0.84 -7.49 13.24
C THR A 207 2.11 -8.34 13.17
N VAL A 208 2.41 -8.83 11.98
CA VAL A 208 3.65 -9.56 11.68
C VAL A 208 4.71 -8.55 11.22
N PHE A 209 5.85 -8.54 11.89
CA PHE A 209 6.96 -7.62 11.60
C PHE A 209 8.14 -8.35 10.98
N ASP A 210 8.86 -7.68 10.08
CA ASP A 210 10.20 -8.13 9.75
C ASP A 210 11.13 -7.97 10.95
N ARG A 211 12.12 -8.85 11.08
CA ARG A 211 13.06 -8.84 12.21
C ARG A 211 13.83 -7.51 12.35
N GLY A 212 13.88 -6.69 11.30
CA GLY A 212 14.42 -5.33 11.34
C GLY A 212 13.75 -4.46 12.39
N PHE A 213 12.45 -4.64 12.59
CA PHE A 213 11.62 -3.88 13.52
C PHE A 213 11.66 -4.38 14.98
N LEU A 214 12.49 -5.39 15.31
CA LEU A 214 12.61 -5.88 16.69
C LEU A 214 13.18 -4.78 17.60
N SER A 215 12.30 -4.15 18.32
CA SER A 215 12.56 -3.06 19.27
C SER A 215 11.54 -3.09 20.39
N ALA A 216 11.99 -3.01 21.62
CA ALA A 216 11.11 -2.92 22.79
C ALA A 216 10.17 -1.71 22.67
N GLU A 217 10.67 -0.58 22.14
CA GLU A 217 9.88 0.65 21.95
C GLU A 217 8.66 0.40 21.04
N ILE A 218 8.84 -0.21 19.85
CA ILE A 218 7.74 -0.51 18.94
C ILE A 218 6.77 -1.51 19.56
N LEU A 219 7.27 -2.61 20.12
CA LEU A 219 6.44 -3.71 20.58
C LEU A 219 5.68 -3.38 21.88
N CYS A 220 6.30 -2.63 22.80
CA CYS A 220 5.62 -2.15 24.00
C CYS A 220 4.59 -1.06 23.66
N SER A 221 4.92 -0.11 22.77
CA SER A 221 3.97 0.92 22.31
C SER A 221 2.77 0.31 21.60
N LEU A 222 2.96 -0.74 20.81
CA LEU A 222 1.86 -1.47 20.18
C LEU A 222 0.91 -2.05 21.23
N ALA A 223 1.46 -2.73 22.23
CA ALA A 223 0.69 -3.36 23.28
C ALA A 223 -0.04 -2.34 24.18
N ALA A 224 0.58 -1.20 24.44
CA ALA A 224 0.01 -0.13 25.27
C ALA A 224 -0.97 0.77 24.49
N GLY A 225 -0.85 0.85 23.17
CA GLY A 225 -1.56 1.81 22.32
C GLY A 225 -3.02 1.46 22.01
N GLY A 226 -3.54 0.31 22.49
CA GLY A 226 -4.91 -0.12 22.23
C GLY A 226 -5.27 -1.42 22.93
N SER A 227 -6.41 -2.01 22.55
CA SER A 227 -6.95 -3.23 23.14
C SER A 227 -6.69 -4.43 22.22
N ASN A 228 -6.19 -5.53 22.80
CA ASN A 228 -6.01 -6.81 22.10
C ASN A 228 -5.15 -6.68 20.82
N ARG A 229 -4.09 -5.84 20.87
CA ARG A 229 -3.10 -5.66 19.80
C ARG A 229 -1.92 -6.58 20.03
N HIS A 230 -1.64 -7.42 19.07
CA HIS A 230 -0.60 -8.43 19.17
C HIS A 230 0.48 -8.25 18.11
N PHE A 231 1.67 -8.76 18.42
CA PHE A 231 2.78 -8.83 17.47
C PHE A 231 3.27 -10.26 17.26
N LEU A 232 3.88 -10.46 16.10
CA LEU A 232 4.65 -11.65 15.76
C LEU A 232 5.90 -11.22 15.00
N ILE A 233 7.09 -11.58 15.49
CA ILE A 233 8.36 -11.15 14.93
C ILE A 233 9.43 -12.21 15.10
N MET A 234 10.37 -12.32 14.17
CA MET A 234 11.53 -13.21 14.31
C MET A 234 12.60 -12.57 15.19
N ALA A 235 13.11 -13.30 16.15
CA ALA A 235 14.24 -12.89 16.98
C ALA A 235 15.51 -12.69 16.15
N LYS A 236 16.34 -11.72 16.53
CA LYS A 236 17.71 -11.58 15.99
C LYS A 236 18.64 -12.61 16.66
N SER A 237 19.65 -13.07 15.96
CA SER A 237 20.60 -14.07 16.48
C SER A 237 21.33 -13.66 17.76
N ASN A 238 21.45 -12.38 18.00
CA ASN A 238 22.08 -11.79 19.18
C ASN A 238 21.08 -11.34 20.26
N THR A 239 19.78 -11.65 20.12
CA THR A 239 18.77 -11.34 21.14
C THR A 239 19.02 -12.21 22.36
N LYS A 240 19.17 -11.58 23.53
CA LYS A 240 19.34 -12.25 24.82
C LYS A 240 18.04 -12.23 25.59
N TRP A 241 17.69 -13.35 26.17
CA TRP A 241 16.52 -13.49 27.05
C TRP A 241 16.77 -14.49 28.15
N GLU A 242 15.93 -14.47 29.15
CA GLU A 242 15.81 -15.45 30.22
C GLU A 242 14.47 -16.17 30.05
N LEU A 243 14.50 -17.51 30.10
CA LEU A 243 13.28 -18.32 30.10
C LEU A 243 12.65 -18.25 31.48
N THR A 244 11.40 -17.78 31.57
CA THR A 244 10.68 -17.64 32.82
C THR A 244 9.61 -18.72 33.03
N GLU A 245 9.07 -19.27 31.93
CA GLU A 245 8.02 -20.28 31.95
C GLU A 245 8.04 -21.16 30.69
N GLY A 246 7.75 -22.44 30.82
CA GLY A 246 7.63 -23.38 29.71
C GLY A 246 8.94 -24.00 29.30
N SER A 247 9.20 -24.15 28.00
CA SER A 247 10.39 -24.78 27.45
C SER A 247 11.09 -23.87 26.41
N GLU A 248 12.32 -24.24 25.99
CA GLU A 248 13.05 -23.53 24.95
C GLU A 248 12.32 -23.55 23.59
N GLN A 249 11.50 -24.56 23.34
CA GLN A 249 10.72 -24.71 22.10
C GLN A 249 9.45 -23.85 22.12
N ASP A 250 8.84 -23.65 23.31
CA ASP A 250 7.63 -22.86 23.51
C ASP A 250 7.56 -22.38 24.96
N GLY A 251 8.04 -21.19 25.24
CA GLY A 251 8.15 -20.64 26.57
C GLY A 251 7.90 -19.15 26.62
N ILE A 252 7.71 -18.63 27.83
CA ILE A 252 7.73 -17.19 28.09
C ILE A 252 9.15 -16.77 28.38
N VAL A 253 9.60 -15.77 27.69
CA VAL A 253 10.95 -15.21 27.82
C VAL A 253 10.90 -13.77 28.28
N ARG A 254 11.83 -13.39 29.13
CA ARG A 254 12.04 -12.03 29.62
C ARG A 254 13.27 -11.41 28.98
N MET A 255 13.12 -10.21 28.48
CA MET A 255 14.19 -9.47 27.81
C MET A 255 14.39 -8.11 28.47
N ARG A 256 15.65 -7.73 28.66
CA ARG A 256 16.00 -6.43 29.23
C ARG A 256 15.93 -5.35 28.14
N VAL A 257 15.28 -4.23 28.46
CA VAL A 257 15.29 -3.03 27.61
C VAL A 257 16.63 -2.32 27.78
N SER A 258 17.26 -1.94 26.66
CA SER A 258 18.56 -1.28 26.73
C SER A 258 18.48 0.07 27.47
N PRO A 259 19.51 0.45 28.24
CA PRO A 259 19.55 1.75 28.91
C PRO A 259 19.39 2.93 27.94
N GLN A 260 19.90 2.79 26.72
CA GLN A 260 19.77 3.80 25.67
C GLN A 260 18.33 3.98 25.20
N ALA A 261 17.56 2.87 25.05
CA ALA A 261 16.15 2.94 24.70
C ALA A 261 15.34 3.59 25.82
N ARG A 262 15.59 3.25 27.08
CA ARG A 262 14.94 3.86 28.25
C ARG A 262 15.30 5.34 28.44
N LYS A 263 16.52 5.74 28.09
CA LYS A 263 16.91 7.16 28.10
C LYS A 263 16.12 7.98 27.07
N LYS A 264 15.81 7.39 25.90
CA LYS A 264 15.00 8.02 24.84
C LYS A 264 13.50 7.99 25.14
N CYS A 265 13.03 6.92 25.74
CA CYS A 265 11.62 6.66 26.07
C CYS A 265 11.55 6.19 27.53
N PRO A 266 11.46 7.13 28.51
CA PRO A 266 11.50 6.81 29.95
C PRO A 266 10.34 5.94 30.43
N GLU A 267 9.20 5.92 29.70
CA GLU A 267 8.02 5.09 29.95
C GLU A 267 8.24 3.60 29.67
N LEU A 268 9.33 3.23 29.00
CA LEU A 268 9.63 1.84 28.74
C LEU A 268 9.98 1.09 30.03
N PRO A 269 9.42 -0.13 30.23
CA PRO A 269 9.76 -0.95 31.38
C PRO A 269 11.23 -1.37 31.35
N GLU A 270 11.78 -1.78 32.49
CA GLU A 270 13.13 -2.34 32.54
C GLU A 270 13.22 -3.67 31.80
N PHE A 271 12.18 -4.47 31.93
CA PHE A 271 12.04 -5.77 31.26
C PHE A 271 10.71 -5.82 30.53
N TRP A 272 10.67 -6.56 29.45
CA TRP A 272 9.44 -6.91 28.73
C TRP A 272 9.43 -8.40 28.45
N GLU A 273 8.24 -8.97 28.28
CA GLU A 273 8.07 -10.40 28.11
C GLU A 273 7.38 -10.72 26.79
N ALA A 274 7.77 -11.85 26.20
CA ALA A 274 7.14 -12.41 25.03
C ALA A 274 7.08 -13.93 25.12
N ARG A 275 6.18 -14.55 24.39
CA ARG A 275 6.24 -15.99 24.12
C ARG A 275 7.25 -16.21 22.99
N ALA A 276 8.22 -17.08 23.25
CA ALA A 276 9.21 -17.56 22.28
C ALA A 276 8.76 -18.91 21.74
N VAL A 277 8.64 -19.02 20.43
CA VAL A 277 8.23 -20.26 19.73
C VAL A 277 9.31 -20.66 18.74
N GLU A 278 9.85 -21.86 18.87
CA GLU A 278 10.81 -22.42 17.90
C GLU A 278 10.06 -22.78 16.60
N MET A 279 10.66 -22.43 15.47
CA MET A 279 10.25 -22.88 14.14
C MET A 279 11.46 -23.33 13.32
N VAL A 280 11.22 -24.16 12.34
CA VAL A 280 12.23 -24.56 11.35
C VAL A 280 11.92 -23.85 10.03
N ASP A 281 12.89 -23.10 9.50
CA ASP A 281 12.73 -22.42 8.23
C ASP A 281 12.89 -23.38 7.03
N GLN A 282 12.59 -22.92 5.82
CA GLN A 282 12.68 -23.73 4.59
C GLN A 282 14.09 -24.28 4.32
N ALA A 283 15.11 -23.69 4.92
CA ALA A 283 16.50 -24.15 4.83
C ALA A 283 16.88 -25.07 6.00
N ASN A 284 15.89 -25.65 6.69
CA ASN A 284 16.04 -26.52 7.86
C ASN A 284 16.82 -25.90 9.03
N ARG A 285 16.74 -24.57 9.20
CA ARG A 285 17.42 -23.85 10.28
C ARG A 285 16.42 -23.51 11.38
N LYS A 286 16.82 -23.79 12.63
CA LYS A 286 16.05 -23.38 13.80
C LYS A 286 16.01 -21.86 13.94
N ARG A 287 14.82 -21.32 14.12
CA ARG A 287 14.54 -19.91 14.32
C ARG A 287 13.62 -19.74 15.51
N THR A 288 13.70 -18.63 16.19
CA THR A 288 12.78 -18.30 17.28
C THR A 288 11.88 -17.14 16.88
N LEU A 289 10.60 -17.31 17.03
CA LEU A 289 9.59 -16.30 16.89
C LEU A 289 9.22 -15.75 18.28
N LEU A 290 9.07 -14.43 18.37
CA LEU A 290 8.59 -13.75 19.57
C LEU A 290 7.18 -13.21 19.30
N THR A 291 6.27 -13.41 20.24
CA THR A 291 4.88 -12.96 20.12
C THR A 291 4.28 -12.61 21.46
N SER A 292 3.29 -11.71 21.47
CA SER A 292 2.44 -11.43 22.64
C SER A 292 1.27 -12.41 22.82
N LEU A 293 1.07 -13.34 21.89
CA LEU A 293 0.02 -14.38 21.97
C LEU A 293 0.38 -15.46 22.99
N ARG A 294 0.01 -15.29 24.25
CA ARG A 294 0.42 -16.18 25.36
C ARG A 294 -0.43 -17.44 25.49
N ASP A 295 -1.72 -17.41 25.10
CA ASP A 295 -2.62 -18.56 25.20
C ASP A 295 -2.23 -19.67 24.22
N ARG A 296 -1.51 -20.70 24.71
CA ARG A 296 -1.02 -21.84 23.93
C ARG A 296 -2.16 -22.74 23.42
N ARG A 297 -3.32 -22.76 24.10
CA ARG A 297 -4.48 -23.55 23.67
C ARG A 297 -5.17 -22.91 22.47
N LYS A 298 -5.37 -21.59 22.50
CA LYS A 298 -5.95 -20.82 21.41
C LYS A 298 -4.96 -20.68 20.23
N PHE A 299 -3.68 -20.39 20.51
CA PHE A 299 -2.64 -20.09 19.51
C PHE A 299 -1.52 -21.14 19.58
N ARG A 300 -1.68 -22.25 18.87
CA ARG A 300 -0.67 -23.34 18.86
C ARG A 300 0.60 -22.88 18.14
N SER A 301 1.75 -23.42 18.53
CA SER A 301 3.06 -23.09 17.97
C SER A 301 3.10 -23.28 16.45
N ALA A 302 2.45 -24.35 15.94
CA ALA A 302 2.35 -24.60 14.50
C ALA A 302 1.57 -23.52 13.76
N ASP A 303 0.48 -22.98 14.36
CA ASP A 303 -0.29 -21.91 13.78
C ASP A 303 0.52 -20.61 13.70
N ILE A 304 1.30 -20.31 14.76
CA ILE A 304 2.19 -19.13 14.81
C ILE A 304 3.31 -19.24 13.76
N ALA A 305 3.92 -20.39 13.62
CA ALA A 305 4.96 -20.65 12.62
C ALA A 305 4.40 -20.51 11.19
N SER A 306 3.21 -21.06 10.93
CA SER A 306 2.51 -20.93 9.65
C SER A 306 2.19 -19.48 9.32
N LEU A 307 1.70 -18.69 10.29
CA LEU A 307 1.44 -17.26 10.11
C LEU A 307 2.69 -16.47 9.76
N TYR A 308 3.80 -16.73 10.47
CA TYR A 308 5.04 -16.03 10.16
C TYR A 308 5.53 -16.31 8.74
N SER A 309 5.30 -17.52 8.24
CA SER A 309 5.63 -17.88 6.86
C SER A 309 4.84 -17.05 5.83
N GLN A 310 3.63 -16.60 6.18
CA GLN A 310 2.82 -15.72 5.31
C GLN A 310 3.38 -14.30 5.21
N ARG A 311 4.33 -13.89 6.06
CA ARG A 311 5.02 -12.60 5.94
C ARG A 311 5.59 -12.36 4.52
N TRP A 312 6.04 -13.42 3.85
CA TRP A 312 6.51 -13.33 2.47
C TRP A 312 5.48 -12.78 1.48
N SER A 313 4.21 -12.83 1.82
CA SER A 313 3.15 -12.28 0.97
C SER A 313 3.24 -10.76 0.83
N ILE A 314 3.80 -10.04 1.83
CA ILE A 314 4.04 -8.59 1.72
C ILE A 314 5.10 -8.25 0.65
N GLU A 315 6.12 -9.10 0.49
CA GLU A 315 7.09 -8.93 -0.60
C GLU A 315 6.42 -9.13 -1.97
N THR A 316 5.38 -9.97 -2.02
CA THR A 316 4.54 -10.15 -3.21
C THR A 316 3.71 -8.89 -3.47
N SER A 317 3.07 -8.30 -2.46
CA SER A 317 2.30 -7.07 -2.61
C SER A 317 3.17 -5.90 -3.11
N TYR A 318 4.40 -5.76 -2.61
CA TYR A 318 5.33 -4.78 -3.15
C TYR A 318 5.79 -5.07 -4.59
N ARG A 319 5.89 -6.33 -4.97
CA ARG A 319 6.19 -6.71 -6.36
C ARG A 319 5.02 -6.35 -7.27
N GLU A 320 3.79 -6.59 -6.86
CA GLU A 320 2.59 -6.18 -7.59
C GLU A 320 2.54 -4.67 -7.79
N LEU A 321 2.74 -3.91 -6.73
CA LEU A 321 2.79 -2.45 -6.79
C LEU A 321 3.92 -1.97 -7.70
N LYS A 322 5.16 -2.44 -7.47
CA LYS A 322 6.36 -1.92 -8.15
C LYS A 322 6.53 -2.45 -9.56
N GLN A 323 6.27 -3.72 -9.81
CA GLN A 323 6.52 -4.34 -11.10
C GLN A 323 5.30 -4.30 -12.02
N THR A 324 4.11 -4.52 -11.49
CA THR A 324 2.90 -4.53 -12.30
C THR A 324 2.34 -3.14 -12.51
N MET A 325 2.02 -2.41 -11.44
CA MET A 325 1.42 -1.08 -11.60
C MET A 325 2.41 -0.01 -12.01
N MET A 326 3.61 0.03 -11.38
CA MET A 326 4.61 1.04 -11.72
C MET A 326 5.43 0.68 -12.97
N GLY A 327 5.29 -0.55 -13.49
CA GLY A 327 6.09 -1.07 -14.57
C GLY A 327 7.56 -1.25 -14.17
N MET A 328 8.37 -1.80 -15.04
CA MET A 328 9.81 -2.04 -14.78
C MET A 328 10.61 -0.76 -14.50
N ALA A 329 10.03 0.40 -14.73
CA ALA A 329 10.72 1.69 -14.60
C ALA A 329 11.06 2.11 -13.16
N LEU A 330 10.47 1.52 -12.13
CA LEU A 330 10.71 1.75 -10.69
C LEU A 330 10.85 3.23 -10.25
N THR A 331 10.82 4.19 -11.20
CA THR A 331 11.01 5.62 -10.94
C THR A 331 9.66 6.32 -11.06
N LEU A 332 9.28 7.06 -10.04
CA LEU A 332 8.09 7.91 -10.05
C LEU A 332 8.22 8.97 -11.16
N ARG A 333 7.11 9.29 -11.82
CA ARG A 333 7.09 10.21 -12.99
C ARG A 333 7.19 11.67 -12.61
N SER A 334 6.82 12.00 -11.37
CA SER A 334 6.76 13.37 -10.87
C SER A 334 8.14 13.93 -10.60
N LYS A 335 8.31 15.23 -10.96
CA LYS A 335 9.59 15.94 -10.87
C LYS A 335 9.66 16.89 -9.67
N THR A 336 8.59 17.08 -8.94
CA THR A 336 8.49 17.93 -7.75
C THR A 336 8.22 17.07 -6.53
N VAL A 337 8.63 17.51 -5.35
CA VAL A 337 8.42 16.84 -4.07
C VAL A 337 6.93 16.56 -3.85
N GLU A 338 6.11 17.59 -3.98
CA GLU A 338 4.65 17.50 -3.82
C GLU A 338 4.02 16.54 -4.82
N GLY A 339 4.43 16.60 -6.08
CA GLY A 339 3.97 15.67 -7.11
C GLY A 339 4.37 14.23 -6.85
N VAL A 340 5.53 14.00 -6.22
CA VAL A 340 5.99 12.65 -5.82
C VAL A 340 5.07 12.07 -4.74
N TYR A 341 4.76 12.82 -3.70
CA TYR A 341 3.81 12.39 -2.67
C TYR A 341 2.41 12.14 -3.26
N GLN A 342 1.92 13.06 -4.08
CA GLN A 342 0.64 12.90 -4.79
C GLN A 342 0.59 11.60 -5.62
N GLU A 343 1.66 11.31 -6.37
CA GLU A 343 1.77 10.09 -7.18
C GLU A 343 1.80 8.82 -6.31
N ILE A 344 2.47 8.85 -5.16
CA ILE A 344 2.51 7.72 -4.21
C ILE A 344 1.10 7.43 -3.70
N TRP A 345 0.41 8.43 -3.17
CA TRP A 345 -0.93 8.27 -2.61
C TRP A 345 -1.94 7.82 -3.65
N GLY A 346 -1.90 8.40 -4.85
CA GLY A 346 -2.74 7.95 -5.98
C GLY A 346 -2.44 6.51 -6.39
N THR A 347 -1.17 6.09 -6.37
CA THR A 347 -0.77 4.72 -6.69
C THR A 347 -1.26 3.72 -5.63
N LEU A 348 -1.19 4.06 -4.35
CA LEU A 348 -1.70 3.21 -3.27
C LEU A 348 -3.23 3.10 -3.31
N THR A 349 -3.94 4.20 -3.59
CA THR A 349 -5.39 4.20 -3.77
C THR A 349 -5.80 3.29 -4.93
N ALA A 350 -5.16 3.45 -6.08
CA ALA A 350 -5.40 2.62 -7.26
C ALA A 350 -5.07 1.14 -7.02
N TYR A 351 -3.97 0.86 -6.31
CA TYR A 351 -3.60 -0.50 -5.90
C TYR A 351 -4.69 -1.14 -5.04
N ASN A 352 -5.13 -0.42 -4.03
CA ASN A 352 -6.17 -0.89 -3.12
C ASN A 352 -7.51 -1.13 -3.83
N LEU A 353 -7.89 -0.29 -4.82
CA LEU A 353 -9.08 -0.53 -5.65
C LEU A 353 -9.01 -1.87 -6.37
N VAL A 354 -7.87 -2.19 -6.99
CA VAL A 354 -7.66 -3.48 -7.66
C VAL A 354 -7.73 -4.63 -6.66
N ARG A 355 -7.10 -4.48 -5.50
CA ARG A 355 -7.10 -5.50 -4.46
C ARG A 355 -8.48 -5.71 -3.83
N LEU A 356 -9.26 -4.65 -3.69
CA LEU A 356 -10.63 -4.72 -3.20
C LEU A 356 -11.52 -5.55 -4.15
N GLU A 357 -11.43 -5.31 -5.47
CA GLU A 357 -12.18 -6.10 -6.45
C GLU A 357 -11.74 -7.58 -6.46
N ILE A 358 -10.44 -7.84 -6.33
CA ILE A 358 -9.93 -9.20 -6.18
C ILE A 358 -10.48 -9.86 -4.91
N ALA A 359 -10.50 -9.14 -3.78
CA ALA A 359 -11.00 -9.67 -2.52
C ALA A 359 -12.49 -10.01 -2.59
N LYS A 360 -13.31 -9.16 -3.21
CA LYS A 360 -14.74 -9.40 -3.43
C LYS A 360 -14.98 -10.61 -4.34
N ALA A 361 -14.26 -10.67 -5.46
CA ALA A 361 -14.35 -11.82 -6.39
C ALA A 361 -13.95 -13.12 -5.70
N ALA A 362 -12.89 -13.10 -4.90
CA ALA A 362 -12.42 -14.27 -4.17
C ALA A 362 -13.43 -14.73 -3.10
N LEU A 363 -14.09 -13.78 -2.43
CA LEU A 363 -15.13 -14.08 -1.45
C LEU A 363 -16.34 -14.76 -2.10
N ASP A 364 -16.82 -14.23 -3.24
CA ASP A 364 -17.90 -14.81 -4.02
C ASP A 364 -17.56 -16.24 -4.49
N ALA A 365 -16.29 -16.47 -4.85
CA ALA A 365 -15.78 -17.76 -5.31
C ALA A 365 -15.32 -18.70 -4.20
N LYS A 366 -15.36 -18.27 -2.94
CA LYS A 366 -14.87 -19.04 -1.78
C LYS A 366 -13.39 -19.48 -1.93
N CYS A 367 -12.55 -18.64 -2.51
CA CYS A 367 -11.11 -18.84 -2.60
C CYS A 367 -10.35 -17.73 -1.87
N LYS A 368 -9.01 -17.86 -1.76
CA LYS A 368 -8.19 -16.81 -1.11
C LYS A 368 -7.91 -15.69 -2.11
N PRO A 369 -7.99 -14.41 -1.72
CA PRO A 369 -7.63 -13.28 -2.57
C PRO A 369 -6.20 -13.36 -3.14
N THR A 370 -5.29 -14.00 -2.38
CA THR A 370 -3.89 -14.21 -2.79
C THR A 370 -3.72 -15.29 -3.87
N ASP A 371 -4.72 -16.14 -4.09
CA ASP A 371 -4.70 -17.17 -5.14
C ASP A 371 -5.07 -16.58 -6.51
N VAL A 372 -5.70 -15.41 -6.56
CA VAL A 372 -6.04 -14.71 -7.80
C VAL A 372 -4.83 -13.96 -8.35
N SER A 373 -4.59 -14.09 -9.66
CA SER A 373 -3.47 -13.40 -10.34
C SER A 373 -3.68 -11.88 -10.39
N PHE A 374 -2.90 -11.13 -9.62
CA PHE A 374 -2.96 -9.67 -9.61
C PHE A 374 -2.72 -9.05 -10.99
N ILE A 375 -1.71 -9.52 -11.73
CA ILE A 375 -1.36 -8.97 -13.07
C ILE A 375 -2.55 -9.11 -14.02
N ARG A 376 -3.17 -10.28 -14.08
CA ARG A 376 -4.30 -10.54 -14.96
C ARG A 376 -5.53 -9.75 -14.53
N ALA A 377 -5.80 -9.69 -13.23
CA ALA A 377 -6.89 -8.90 -12.66
C ALA A 377 -6.73 -7.41 -12.98
N PHE A 378 -5.52 -6.87 -12.79
CA PHE A 378 -5.20 -5.49 -13.11
C PHE A 378 -5.48 -5.15 -14.57
N HIS A 379 -5.03 -5.98 -15.51
CA HIS A 379 -5.30 -5.76 -16.95
C HIS A 379 -6.78 -5.86 -17.30
N ILE A 380 -7.52 -6.80 -16.71
CA ILE A 380 -8.97 -6.90 -16.95
C ILE A 380 -9.69 -5.67 -16.40
N ILE A 381 -9.34 -5.22 -15.18
CA ILE A 381 -9.94 -4.01 -14.60
C ILE A 381 -9.63 -2.79 -15.46
N GLN A 382 -8.39 -2.63 -15.94
CA GLN A 382 -8.04 -1.55 -16.88
C GLN A 382 -8.88 -1.62 -18.16
N PHE A 383 -9.03 -2.80 -18.74
CA PHE A 383 -9.80 -3.01 -19.94
C PHE A 383 -11.29 -2.70 -19.73
N GLU A 384 -11.90 -3.18 -18.66
CA GLU A 384 -13.30 -2.91 -18.34
C GLU A 384 -13.57 -1.42 -18.08
N LEU A 385 -12.66 -0.75 -17.39
CA LEU A 385 -12.76 0.70 -17.15
C LEU A 385 -12.67 1.49 -18.46
N HIS A 386 -11.74 1.11 -19.35
CA HIS A 386 -11.59 1.74 -20.66
C HIS A 386 -12.80 1.46 -21.56
N TRP A 387 -13.26 0.21 -21.63
CA TRP A 387 -14.42 -0.18 -22.41
C TRP A 387 -15.70 0.50 -21.92
N ALA A 388 -15.84 0.63 -20.61
CA ALA A 388 -16.93 1.32 -20.00
C ALA A 388 -16.96 2.80 -20.37
N ALA A 389 -15.81 3.46 -20.43
CA ALA A 389 -15.71 4.86 -20.88
C ALA A 389 -16.13 5.03 -22.35
N VAL A 390 -15.74 4.09 -23.22
CA VAL A 390 -16.06 4.14 -24.67
C VAL A 390 -17.54 3.85 -24.95
N THR A 391 -18.15 2.87 -24.23
CA THR A 391 -19.51 2.39 -24.56
C THR A 391 -20.63 3.19 -23.92
N ARG A 392 -20.35 4.07 -22.98
CA ARG A 392 -21.33 4.90 -22.24
C ARG A 392 -22.56 4.11 -21.73
N SER A 393 -22.33 2.85 -21.33
CA SER A 393 -23.40 1.90 -20.97
C SER A 393 -23.79 1.99 -19.48
N TYR A 394 -24.39 3.09 -19.06
CA TYR A 394 -24.66 3.46 -17.65
C TYR A 394 -25.62 2.53 -16.89
N GLY A 395 -26.64 1.97 -17.57
CA GLY A 395 -27.66 1.12 -16.94
C GLY A 395 -27.22 -0.32 -16.63
N LYS A 396 -26.06 -0.77 -17.12
CA LYS A 396 -25.60 -2.18 -17.01
C LYS A 396 -24.49 -2.40 -15.98
N LEU A 397 -24.15 -1.42 -15.18
CA LEU A 397 -23.05 -1.46 -14.22
C LEU A 397 -23.08 -2.62 -13.22
N PRO A 398 -24.21 -2.92 -12.54
CA PRO A 398 -24.25 -4.06 -11.62
C PRO A 398 -23.95 -5.41 -12.32
N SER A 399 -24.46 -5.61 -13.54
CA SER A 399 -24.22 -6.81 -14.33
C SER A 399 -22.77 -6.87 -14.85
N SER A 400 -22.19 -5.73 -15.25
CA SER A 400 -20.78 -5.65 -15.68
C SER A 400 -19.82 -5.94 -14.52
N MET A 401 -20.09 -5.42 -13.32
CA MET A 401 -19.28 -5.71 -12.14
C MET A 401 -19.41 -7.18 -11.69
N LYS A 402 -20.59 -7.76 -11.79
CA LYS A 402 -20.77 -9.19 -11.55
C LYS A 402 -19.98 -10.03 -12.58
N HIS A 403 -20.09 -9.70 -13.84
CA HIS A 403 -19.34 -10.36 -14.91
C HIS A 403 -17.82 -10.19 -14.76
N LEU A 404 -17.37 -8.98 -14.38
CA LEU A 404 -15.96 -8.73 -14.05
C LEU A 404 -15.48 -9.69 -12.96
N ARG A 405 -16.22 -9.83 -11.85
CA ARG A 405 -15.86 -10.74 -10.75
C ARG A 405 -15.84 -12.20 -11.17
N GLU A 406 -16.79 -12.63 -11.97
CA GLU A 406 -16.79 -13.99 -12.55
C GLU A 406 -15.53 -14.25 -13.40
N ARG A 407 -15.08 -13.27 -14.19
CA ARG A 407 -13.82 -13.35 -14.94
C ARG A 407 -12.59 -13.36 -14.03
N LEU A 408 -12.57 -12.55 -12.97
CA LEU A 408 -11.46 -12.53 -12.01
C LEU A 408 -11.25 -13.87 -11.33
N VAL A 409 -12.33 -14.58 -11.02
CA VAL A 409 -12.29 -15.92 -10.41
C VAL A 409 -11.62 -16.94 -11.35
N SER A 410 -11.80 -16.81 -12.67
CA SER A 410 -11.14 -17.71 -13.64
C SER A 410 -9.61 -17.52 -13.71
N LEU A 411 -9.06 -16.51 -13.03
CA LEU A 411 -7.65 -16.13 -13.10
C LEU A 411 -6.82 -16.66 -11.91
N LEU A 412 -7.18 -17.79 -11.37
CA LEU A 412 -6.41 -18.43 -10.29
C LEU A 412 -4.97 -18.67 -10.74
N ASN A 413 -4.04 -18.40 -9.82
CA ASN A 413 -2.63 -18.74 -10.03
C ASN A 413 -2.48 -20.25 -10.08
N GLU A 414 -1.71 -20.75 -11.06
CA GLU A 414 -1.34 -22.16 -11.08
C GLU A 414 -0.62 -22.52 -9.79
N GLN A 415 -1.19 -23.44 -9.03
CA GLN A 415 -0.54 -24.03 -7.88
C GLN A 415 0.65 -24.87 -8.38
N ARG A 416 1.87 -24.45 -8.08
CA ARG A 416 3.09 -25.20 -8.42
C ARG A 416 3.81 -25.61 -7.14
N PRO A 417 3.29 -26.62 -6.41
CA PRO A 417 3.91 -27.07 -5.17
C PRO A 417 5.32 -27.60 -5.46
N GLY A 418 6.26 -27.31 -4.59
CA GLY A 418 7.63 -27.78 -4.70
C GLY A 418 8.54 -27.04 -5.70
N ARG A 419 8.07 -25.99 -6.38
CA ARG A 419 8.93 -25.16 -7.22
C ARG A 419 9.84 -24.28 -6.36
N SER A 420 10.98 -24.82 -5.98
CA SER A 420 12.12 -24.05 -5.48
C SER A 420 12.99 -23.64 -6.68
N CYS A 421 13.14 -22.34 -6.90
CA CYS A 421 14.16 -21.85 -7.82
C CYS A 421 15.34 -21.38 -6.95
N ASP A 422 16.48 -22.05 -7.06
CA ASP A 422 17.70 -21.53 -6.46
C ASP A 422 17.94 -20.12 -6.97
N ARG A 423 17.92 -19.17 -6.04
CA ARG A 423 18.31 -17.79 -6.40
C ARG A 423 19.77 -17.85 -6.79
N ALA A 424 20.09 -17.64 -8.06
CA ALA A 424 21.45 -17.34 -8.47
C ALA A 424 21.95 -16.23 -7.53
N VAL A 425 23.05 -16.49 -6.81
CA VAL A 425 23.74 -15.49 -6.02
C VAL A 425 24.29 -14.50 -7.03
N LYS A 426 23.49 -13.50 -7.39
CA LYS A 426 23.98 -12.38 -8.19
C LYS A 426 25.05 -11.72 -7.34
N ALA A 427 26.31 -11.78 -7.80
CA ALA A 427 27.31 -10.82 -7.37
C ALA A 427 26.60 -9.46 -7.37
N ARG A 428 26.47 -8.83 -6.19
CA ARG A 428 25.59 -7.69 -5.95
C ARG A 428 25.82 -6.59 -7.00
N PRO A 429 25.08 -6.51 -8.12
CA PRO A 429 25.11 -5.30 -8.90
C PRO A 429 24.56 -4.20 -8.00
N LEU A 430 25.23 -3.08 -7.95
CA LEU A 430 24.71 -1.89 -7.29
C LEU A 430 23.24 -1.76 -7.69
N ARG A 431 22.35 -1.74 -6.71
CA ARG A 431 20.90 -1.80 -6.92
C ARG A 431 20.40 -0.64 -7.78
N TYR A 432 21.20 0.43 -7.83
CA TYR A 432 21.00 1.63 -8.62
C TYR A 432 22.33 2.06 -9.25
N ALA A 433 22.24 2.68 -10.42
CA ALA A 433 23.39 3.37 -10.99
C ALA A 433 23.94 4.39 -9.97
N VAL A 434 25.26 4.55 -9.93
CA VAL A 434 25.95 5.45 -8.99
C VAL A 434 26.60 6.61 -9.72
N ARG A 435 26.76 7.72 -9.03
CA ARG A 435 27.58 8.84 -9.49
C ARG A 435 28.59 9.25 -8.40
N LYS A 436 29.75 9.73 -8.81
CA LYS A 436 30.71 10.33 -7.88
C LYS A 436 30.16 11.68 -7.40
N VAL A 437 30.29 11.96 -6.11
CA VAL A 437 30.03 13.30 -5.57
C VAL A 437 31.13 14.22 -6.06
N LYS A 438 30.79 15.25 -6.84
CA LYS A 438 31.75 16.31 -7.14
C LYS A 438 32.06 17.01 -5.81
N LYS A 439 33.29 16.92 -5.34
CA LYS A 439 33.78 17.84 -4.28
C LYS A 439 33.69 19.22 -4.88
N LEU A 440 32.90 20.10 -4.30
CA LEU A 440 32.98 21.53 -4.59
C LEU A 440 34.39 21.99 -4.22
N PRO A 441 35.05 22.81 -5.08
CA PRO A 441 36.40 23.32 -4.82
C PRO A 441 36.46 24.13 -3.52
#